data_864d9141fe757ab9c29a1f0aec03a6d7
#
_entry.id   864d9141fe757ab9c29a1f0aec03a6d7
#
_cell.length_a   1.000
_cell.length_b   1.000
_cell.length_c   1.000
_cell.angle_alpha   90.00
_cell.angle_beta   90.00
_cell.angle_gamma   90.00
#
_symmetry.space_group_name_H-M   'P 1'
#
loop_
_entity.id
_entity.type
_entity.pdbx_description
1 polymer ?
#
loop_
_entity_poly.entity_id
_entity_poly.type
_entity_poly.pdbx_seq_one_letter_code
_entity_poly.pdbx_strand_id
1 'polypeptide(L)'
;MGLMLATMSCSKSAVNETGQDTINTDRTLSFSGMDWIVRTSGTAKQGPGPNLFSDASENVWVDEQGRLHLKIVQKGGFWYCAGVILRRSMGYGQYVFYISSDVSKLDQNVVAGLFTYKNDHEEIDIEFSRWSVADNKDSQFAVQPSDRAGNKVRYDLNLLGTQSTHAFDWQADKIDFISLQGHGLTPTAENVIHEWTYTGGNIPPENEERLRMNLWLFRGVAPSDLKEQEIIIEKVEFIKK
;
A
#
# COMPACT_ATOMS: atom_id res chain seq x y z
N MET A 1 -40.69 -42.04 -31.79
CA MET A 1 -40.78 -40.71 -31.19
C MET A 1 -39.86 -40.72 -29.97
N GLY A 2 -38.57 -40.43 -30.19
CA GLY A 2 -37.51 -40.52 -29.19
C GLY A 2 -37.20 -39.12 -28.66
N LEU A 3 -37.28 -38.98 -27.34
CA LEU A 3 -37.02 -37.75 -26.61
C LEU A 3 -35.52 -37.71 -26.29
N MET A 4 -34.77 -36.80 -26.91
CA MET A 4 -33.37 -36.51 -26.55
C MET A 4 -33.38 -35.61 -25.33
N LEU A 5 -32.84 -36.11 -24.18
CA LEU A 5 -32.48 -35.28 -23.04
C LEU A 5 -31.12 -34.66 -23.33
N ALA A 6 -31.08 -33.32 -23.42
CA ALA A 6 -29.86 -32.56 -23.44
C ALA A 6 -29.37 -32.38 -22.00
N THR A 7 -28.24 -32.98 -21.67
CA THR A 7 -27.53 -32.74 -20.40
C THR A 7 -26.74 -31.44 -20.52
N MET A 8 -27.19 -30.39 -19.83
CA MET A 8 -26.39 -29.19 -19.60
C MET A 8 -25.26 -29.51 -18.63
N SER A 9 -24.04 -29.59 -19.14
CA SER A 9 -22.84 -29.64 -18.36
C SER A 9 -22.56 -28.23 -17.80
N CYS A 10 -22.78 -28.06 -16.51
CA CYS A 10 -22.36 -26.87 -15.76
C CYS A 10 -20.87 -26.99 -15.53
N SER A 11 -20.03 -26.33 -16.32
CA SER A 11 -18.59 -26.20 -16.04
C SER A 11 -18.44 -25.28 -14.84
N LYS A 12 -18.10 -25.86 -13.68
CA LYS A 12 -17.59 -25.13 -12.53
C LYS A 12 -16.24 -24.56 -12.92
N SER A 13 -16.15 -23.24 -13.06
CA SER A 13 -14.87 -22.54 -13.11
C SER A 13 -14.14 -22.81 -11.80
N ALA A 14 -13.00 -23.50 -11.89
CA ALA A 14 -12.10 -23.71 -10.78
C ALA A 14 -11.57 -22.34 -10.35
N VAL A 15 -11.92 -21.92 -9.15
CA VAL A 15 -11.25 -20.79 -8.46
C VAL A 15 -9.91 -21.35 -8.03
N ASN A 16 -8.82 -20.87 -8.62
CA ASN A 16 -7.48 -21.16 -8.15
C ASN A 16 -7.30 -20.43 -6.82
N GLU A 17 -7.24 -21.20 -5.74
CA GLU A 17 -6.89 -20.76 -4.38
C GLU A 17 -5.38 -20.49 -4.25
N THR A 18 -4.81 -19.66 -5.09
CA THR A 18 -3.52 -19.04 -4.83
C THR A 18 -3.71 -17.55 -5.06
N GLY A 19 -3.70 -16.78 -3.96
CA GLY A 19 -3.79 -15.33 -3.97
C GLY A 19 -2.57 -14.66 -4.63
N GLN A 20 -2.10 -15.19 -5.75
CA GLN A 20 -1.14 -14.53 -6.60
C GLN A 20 -1.90 -13.54 -7.48
N ASP A 21 -1.74 -12.25 -7.17
CA ASP A 21 -2.03 -11.18 -8.10
C ASP A 21 -1.36 -11.53 -9.44
N THR A 22 -2.14 -11.77 -10.49
CA THR A 22 -1.60 -11.80 -11.85
C THR A 22 -1.10 -10.37 -12.13
N ILE A 23 0.20 -10.15 -11.94
CA ILE A 23 0.82 -8.88 -12.25
C ILE A 23 0.76 -8.73 -13.77
N ASN A 24 -0.19 -7.95 -14.25
CA ASN A 24 -0.14 -7.50 -15.64
C ASN A 24 1.07 -6.58 -15.77
N THR A 25 2.10 -6.99 -16.52
CA THR A 25 3.44 -6.39 -16.53
C THR A 25 3.60 -5.31 -17.61
N ASP A 26 2.50 -4.81 -18.19
CA ASP A 26 2.57 -4.02 -19.41
C ASP A 26 3.14 -2.62 -19.20
N ARG A 27 2.96 -2.02 -18.01
CA ARG A 27 3.52 -0.71 -17.72
C ARG A 27 4.51 -0.72 -16.55
N THR A 28 5.69 -0.19 -16.82
CA THR A 28 6.73 0.04 -15.79
C THR A 28 7.12 1.50 -15.75
N LEU A 29 7.69 1.94 -14.63
CA LEU A 29 8.29 3.25 -14.47
C LEU A 29 9.57 3.14 -13.64
N SER A 30 10.46 4.12 -13.81
CA SER A 30 11.66 4.26 -12.97
C SER A 30 11.39 5.36 -11.94
N PHE A 31 11.60 5.04 -10.66
CA PHE A 31 11.46 5.97 -9.54
C PHE A 31 12.47 5.64 -8.45
N SER A 32 13.14 6.66 -7.89
CA SER A 32 14.20 6.51 -6.88
C SER A 32 15.32 5.53 -7.29
N GLY A 33 15.66 5.49 -8.60
CA GLY A 33 16.69 4.58 -9.13
C GLY A 33 16.29 3.10 -9.17
N MET A 34 15.00 2.81 -9.00
CA MET A 34 14.44 1.46 -9.00
C MET A 34 13.34 1.34 -10.07
N ASP A 35 13.14 0.11 -10.58
CA ASP A 35 12.10 -0.21 -11.56
C ASP A 35 10.84 -0.73 -10.88
N TRP A 36 9.73 -0.10 -11.18
CA TRP A 36 8.42 -0.40 -10.61
C TRP A 36 7.44 -0.86 -11.69
N ILE A 37 6.65 -1.86 -11.36
CA ILE A 37 5.49 -2.28 -12.15
C ILE A 37 4.32 -1.43 -11.69
N VAL A 38 3.63 -0.78 -12.61
CA VAL A 38 2.39 -0.05 -12.30
C VAL A 38 1.25 -1.06 -12.25
N ARG A 39 0.49 -1.00 -11.16
CA ARG A 39 -0.60 -1.94 -10.92
C ARG A 39 -1.82 -1.62 -11.79
N THR A 40 -2.39 -2.65 -12.41
CA THR A 40 -3.68 -2.59 -13.09
C THR A 40 -4.51 -3.81 -12.75
N SER A 41 -5.81 -3.66 -12.63
CA SER A 41 -6.77 -4.74 -12.43
C SER A 41 -7.61 -5.05 -13.68
N GLY A 42 -7.39 -4.31 -14.76
CA GLY A 42 -8.27 -4.36 -15.93
C GLY A 42 -9.70 -3.99 -15.54
N THR A 43 -10.64 -4.87 -15.82
CA THR A 43 -12.06 -4.68 -15.50
C THR A 43 -12.53 -5.41 -14.24
N ALA A 44 -11.67 -6.22 -13.63
CA ALA A 44 -11.99 -7.00 -12.43
C ALA A 44 -11.58 -6.25 -11.16
N LYS A 45 -12.41 -6.27 -10.13
CA LYS A 45 -12.03 -5.76 -8.82
C LYS A 45 -11.05 -6.70 -8.14
N GLN A 46 -10.03 -6.13 -7.49
CA GLN A 46 -8.96 -6.85 -6.78
C GLN A 46 -8.73 -6.28 -5.39
N GLY A 47 -8.11 -7.08 -4.50
CA GLY A 47 -7.63 -6.64 -3.19
C GLY A 47 -6.51 -5.57 -3.27
N PRO A 48 -6.26 -4.80 -2.19
CA PRO A 48 -7.06 -4.75 -0.98
C PRO A 48 -8.45 -4.16 -1.25
N GLY A 49 -9.46 -4.67 -0.56
CA GLY A 49 -10.86 -4.33 -0.80
C GLY A 49 -11.36 -4.78 -2.18
N PRO A 50 -12.58 -4.45 -2.62
CA PRO A 50 -13.06 -4.70 -3.99
C PRO A 50 -12.78 -3.48 -4.88
N ASN A 51 -11.51 -3.21 -5.22
CA ASN A 51 -11.08 -2.03 -5.95
C ASN A 51 -10.69 -2.30 -7.41
N LEU A 52 -10.90 -1.31 -8.27
CA LEU A 52 -10.28 -1.23 -9.60
C LEU A 52 -8.97 -0.47 -9.48
N PHE A 53 -7.89 -0.99 -10.06
CA PHE A 53 -6.61 -0.32 -10.18
C PHE A 53 -6.35 0.04 -11.63
N SER A 54 -5.80 1.21 -11.88
CA SER A 54 -5.50 1.70 -13.22
C SER A 54 -4.03 2.05 -13.37
N ASP A 55 -3.45 1.60 -14.47
CA ASP A 55 -2.10 1.95 -14.91
C ASP A 55 -2.05 3.21 -15.79
N ALA A 56 -3.17 3.94 -15.92
CA ALA A 56 -3.20 5.19 -16.65
C ALA A 56 -2.24 6.24 -16.05
N SER A 57 -1.70 7.12 -16.89
CA SER A 57 -0.80 8.19 -16.44
C SER A 57 -1.46 9.23 -15.55
N GLU A 58 -2.78 9.30 -15.53
CA GLU A 58 -3.58 10.14 -14.62
C GLU A 58 -3.68 9.54 -13.20
N ASN A 59 -3.42 8.22 -13.05
CA ASN A 59 -3.43 7.53 -11.76
C ASN A 59 -2.02 7.39 -11.17
N VAL A 60 -1.01 7.12 -12.02
CA VAL A 60 0.36 6.86 -11.57
C VAL A 60 1.34 7.51 -12.53
N TRP A 61 2.18 8.41 -12.05
CA TRP A 61 3.23 9.03 -12.85
C TRP A 61 4.40 9.50 -11.98
N VAL A 62 5.54 9.78 -12.63
CA VAL A 62 6.66 10.49 -12.02
C VAL A 62 6.71 11.87 -12.66
N ASP A 63 6.78 12.91 -11.84
CA ASP A 63 6.80 14.30 -12.32
C ASP A 63 8.21 14.77 -12.74
N GLU A 64 8.32 16.00 -13.20
CA GLU A 64 9.58 16.61 -13.65
C GLU A 64 10.61 16.78 -12.51
N GLN A 65 10.16 16.78 -11.27
CA GLN A 65 11.00 16.81 -10.06
C GLN A 65 11.45 15.40 -9.62
N GLY A 66 11.00 14.35 -10.33
CA GLY A 66 11.33 12.97 -10.04
C GLY A 66 10.49 12.35 -8.92
N ARG A 67 9.36 12.96 -8.53
CA ARG A 67 8.47 12.47 -7.47
C ARG A 67 7.41 11.54 -8.04
N LEU A 68 7.10 10.47 -7.32
CA LEU A 68 6.02 9.55 -7.68
C LEU A 68 4.67 10.07 -7.16
N HIS A 69 3.71 10.12 -8.05
CA HIS A 69 2.32 10.44 -7.75
C HIS A 69 1.45 9.18 -7.83
N LEU A 70 0.66 8.94 -6.79
CA LEU A 70 -0.41 7.94 -6.77
C LEU A 70 -1.73 8.66 -6.55
N LYS A 71 -2.67 8.51 -7.49
CA LYS A 71 -3.94 9.24 -7.47
C LYS A 71 -5.14 8.33 -7.67
N ILE A 72 -6.14 8.47 -6.82
CA ILE A 72 -7.47 7.89 -7.02
C ILE A 72 -8.25 8.82 -7.93
N VAL A 73 -8.68 8.31 -9.09
CA VAL A 73 -9.37 9.08 -10.13
C VAL A 73 -10.78 8.53 -10.34
N GLN A 74 -11.74 9.43 -10.56
CA GLN A 74 -13.09 9.07 -10.98
C GLN A 74 -13.23 9.17 -12.50
N LYS A 75 -13.62 8.07 -13.16
CA LYS A 75 -13.80 8.03 -14.61
C LYS A 75 -14.97 7.13 -15.00
N GLY A 76 -15.88 7.64 -15.84
CA GLY A 76 -17.01 6.87 -16.31
C GLY A 76 -17.94 6.32 -15.22
N GLY A 77 -18.03 6.99 -14.08
CA GLY A 77 -18.83 6.56 -12.92
C GLY A 77 -18.13 5.55 -11.99
N PHE A 78 -16.88 5.19 -12.28
CA PHE A 78 -16.07 4.28 -11.47
C PHE A 78 -14.90 5.00 -10.83
N TRP A 79 -14.46 4.50 -9.68
CA TRP A 79 -13.24 4.94 -9.00
C TRP A 79 -12.10 3.98 -9.31
N TYR A 80 -10.97 4.54 -9.71
CA TYR A 80 -9.75 3.80 -10.01
C TYR A 80 -8.65 4.17 -9.03
N CYS A 81 -8.18 3.17 -8.30
CA CYS A 81 -7.08 3.25 -7.36
C CYS A 81 -5.73 3.21 -8.08
N ALA A 82 -4.67 3.56 -7.36
CA ALA A 82 -3.30 3.60 -7.87
C ALA A 82 -2.39 2.67 -7.07
N GLY A 83 -1.35 2.13 -7.71
CA GLY A 83 -0.34 1.36 -7.00
C GLY A 83 0.86 1.00 -7.86
N VAL A 84 1.98 0.77 -7.19
CA VAL A 84 3.23 0.31 -7.79
C VAL A 84 3.83 -0.83 -6.99
N ILE A 85 4.52 -1.72 -7.68
CA ILE A 85 5.16 -2.92 -7.13
C ILE A 85 6.61 -2.94 -7.58
N LEU A 86 7.56 -3.02 -6.66
CA LEU A 86 8.97 -3.13 -6.98
C LEU A 86 9.23 -4.45 -7.74
N ARG A 87 10.02 -4.41 -8.80
CA ARG A 87 10.25 -5.59 -9.65
C ARG A 87 10.99 -6.73 -8.93
N ARG A 88 11.76 -6.41 -7.90
CA ARG A 88 12.56 -7.39 -7.15
C ARG A 88 12.29 -7.32 -5.66
N SER A 89 12.52 -8.41 -4.94
CA SER A 89 12.66 -8.40 -3.49
C SER A 89 13.97 -7.73 -3.07
N MET A 90 13.96 -7.09 -1.91
CA MET A 90 15.15 -6.42 -1.34
C MET A 90 15.64 -7.14 -0.07
N GLY A 91 14.77 -7.91 0.59
CA GLY A 91 15.08 -8.65 1.81
C GLY A 91 15.20 -7.78 3.07
N TYR A 92 15.91 -8.30 4.07
CA TYR A 92 16.16 -7.59 5.32
C TYR A 92 16.93 -6.29 5.09
N GLY A 93 16.55 -5.25 5.83
CA GLY A 93 17.12 -3.92 5.76
C GLY A 93 16.12 -2.84 6.12
N GLN A 94 16.55 -1.59 6.00
CA GLN A 94 15.71 -0.43 6.29
C GLN A 94 15.07 0.11 5.01
N TYR A 95 13.74 0.19 5.03
CA TYR A 95 12.91 0.77 3.99
C TYR A 95 12.46 2.15 4.42
N VAL A 96 12.75 3.17 3.63
CA VAL A 96 12.52 4.57 3.96
C VAL A 96 11.68 5.23 2.88
N PHE A 97 10.63 5.94 3.30
CA PHE A 97 9.70 6.64 2.44
C PHE A 97 9.65 8.13 2.83
N TYR A 98 9.97 8.98 1.89
CA TYR A 98 9.87 10.44 2.02
C TYR A 98 8.59 10.89 1.33
N ILE A 99 7.65 11.43 2.08
CA ILE A 99 6.34 11.84 1.59
C ILE A 99 6.29 13.36 1.48
N SER A 100 5.76 13.89 0.37
CA SER A 100 5.61 15.31 0.08
C SER A 100 4.15 15.75 -0.05
N SER A 101 3.24 15.04 0.61
CA SER A 101 1.81 15.38 0.73
C SER A 101 1.34 15.19 2.15
N ASP A 102 0.34 15.98 2.58
CA ASP A 102 -0.23 15.81 3.93
C ASP A 102 -1.17 14.61 3.97
N VAL A 103 -0.60 13.42 4.23
CA VAL A 103 -1.34 12.16 4.30
C VAL A 103 -2.30 12.08 5.50
N SER A 104 -2.20 12.99 6.48
CA SER A 104 -3.17 13.12 7.57
C SER A 104 -4.53 13.68 7.13
N LYS A 105 -4.58 14.28 5.92
CA LYS A 105 -5.78 14.89 5.32
C LYS A 105 -6.50 13.97 4.35
N LEU A 106 -6.02 12.75 4.14
CA LEU A 106 -6.73 11.78 3.30
C LEU A 106 -8.17 11.58 3.80
N ASP A 107 -9.09 11.40 2.87
CA ASP A 107 -10.48 11.08 3.19
C ASP A 107 -10.56 9.81 4.07
N GLN A 108 -11.54 9.73 4.96
CA GLN A 108 -11.67 8.61 5.89
C GLN A 108 -11.79 7.24 5.21
N ASN A 109 -12.25 7.20 3.96
CA ASN A 109 -12.43 5.98 3.17
C ASN A 109 -11.19 5.62 2.34
N VAL A 110 -10.15 6.45 2.38
CA VAL A 110 -8.92 6.26 1.61
C VAL A 110 -7.84 5.65 2.49
N VAL A 111 -7.07 4.76 1.90
CA VAL A 111 -5.89 4.14 2.52
C VAL A 111 -4.69 4.36 1.60
N ALA A 112 -3.62 4.93 2.14
CA ALA A 112 -2.31 4.93 1.52
C ALA A 112 -1.42 3.91 2.24
N GLY A 113 -0.90 2.93 1.51
CA GLY A 113 -0.07 1.86 2.04
C GLY A 113 1.35 1.90 1.50
N LEU A 114 2.33 1.74 2.40
CA LEU A 114 3.75 1.61 2.12
C LEU A 114 4.21 0.31 2.80
N PHE A 115 4.42 -0.77 2.01
CA PHE A 115 4.49 -2.09 2.63
C PHE A 115 5.32 -3.09 1.82
N THR A 116 5.86 -4.12 2.49
CA THR A 116 6.35 -5.33 1.82
C THR A 116 5.26 -6.39 1.85
N TYR A 117 5.11 -7.14 0.77
CA TYR A 117 4.07 -8.15 0.65
C TYR A 117 4.55 -9.37 -0.12
N LYS A 118 4.31 -10.54 0.44
CA LYS A 118 4.35 -11.83 -0.24
C LYS A 118 2.97 -12.50 -0.25
N ASN A 119 2.32 -12.54 0.91
CA ASN A 119 0.98 -13.09 1.12
C ASN A 119 0.37 -12.45 2.39
N ASP A 120 -0.89 -12.76 2.70
CA ASP A 120 -1.66 -12.18 3.81
C ASP A 120 -1.10 -12.47 5.23
N HIS A 121 0.03 -13.18 5.34
CA HIS A 121 0.73 -13.49 6.60
C HIS A 121 2.18 -13.02 6.61
N GLU A 122 2.74 -12.68 5.46
CA GLU A 122 4.10 -12.22 5.27
C GLU A 122 4.06 -10.80 4.67
N GLU A 123 3.70 -9.82 5.53
CA GLU A 123 3.51 -8.43 5.15
C GLU A 123 3.88 -7.51 6.33
N ILE A 124 4.53 -6.38 6.02
CA ILE A 124 4.94 -5.34 6.97
C ILE A 124 4.40 -4.02 6.43
N ASP A 125 3.58 -3.32 7.24
CA ASP A 125 2.79 -2.19 6.78
C ASP A 125 3.10 -0.90 7.53
N ILE A 126 3.17 0.19 6.77
CA ILE A 126 2.89 1.55 7.21
C ILE A 126 1.68 2.02 6.42
N GLU A 127 0.59 2.36 7.12
CA GLU A 127 -0.65 2.75 6.46
C GLU A 127 -1.21 4.06 7.04
N PHE A 128 -1.75 4.89 6.15
CA PHE A 128 -2.44 6.14 6.49
C PHE A 128 -3.90 6.01 6.12
N SER A 129 -4.77 5.95 7.11
CA SER A 129 -6.22 5.82 6.95
C SER A 129 -6.97 5.99 8.28
N ARG A 130 -8.23 6.40 8.18
CA ARG A 130 -9.20 6.33 9.28
C ARG A 130 -10.14 5.13 9.17
N TRP A 131 -10.00 4.26 8.15
CA TRP A 131 -10.80 3.03 7.95
C TRP A 131 -12.31 3.28 8.03
N SER A 132 -12.82 4.31 7.34
CA SER A 132 -14.22 4.74 7.30
C SER A 132 -14.81 5.17 8.66
N VAL A 133 -13.96 5.57 9.62
CA VAL A 133 -14.37 6.09 10.92
C VAL A 133 -13.74 7.47 11.12
N ALA A 134 -14.54 8.53 11.05
CA ALA A 134 -14.05 9.92 11.00
C ALA A 134 -13.10 10.29 12.15
N ASP A 135 -13.40 9.84 13.36
CA ASP A 135 -12.67 10.17 14.59
C ASP A 135 -11.60 9.11 14.94
N ASN A 136 -11.29 8.18 14.00
CA ASN A 136 -10.24 7.20 14.24
C ASN A 136 -8.86 7.85 14.08
N LYS A 137 -7.85 7.25 14.70
CA LYS A 137 -6.44 7.57 14.43
C LYS A 137 -6.17 7.36 12.94
N ASP A 138 -5.34 8.23 12.36
CA ASP A 138 -5.13 8.32 10.92
C ASP A 138 -3.95 7.52 10.38
N SER A 139 -3.24 6.81 11.27
CA SER A 139 -2.06 6.02 10.90
C SER A 139 -1.95 4.74 11.69
N GLN A 140 -1.29 3.76 11.08
CA GLN A 140 -0.88 2.54 11.79
C GLN A 140 0.43 1.97 11.26
N PHE A 141 1.15 1.28 12.14
CA PHE A 141 2.13 0.26 11.80
C PHE A 141 1.51 -1.10 12.05
N ALA A 142 1.77 -2.06 11.17
CA ALA A 142 1.27 -3.41 11.35
C ALA A 142 2.25 -4.46 10.82
N VAL A 143 2.15 -5.65 11.40
CA VAL A 143 2.75 -6.89 10.90
C VAL A 143 1.62 -7.89 10.77
N GLN A 144 1.45 -8.46 9.59
CA GLN A 144 0.31 -9.35 9.35
C GLN A 144 0.44 -10.72 10.05
N PRO A 145 -0.68 -11.32 10.48
CA PRO A 145 -2.05 -10.80 10.40
C PRO A 145 -2.35 -9.75 11.48
N SER A 146 -2.82 -8.58 11.07
CA SER A 146 -2.99 -7.40 11.93
C SER A 146 -4.19 -7.47 12.89
N ASP A 147 -5.01 -8.51 12.82
CA ASP A 147 -6.10 -8.78 13.76
C ASP A 147 -5.61 -9.46 15.05
N ARG A 148 -4.39 -9.99 15.06
CA ARG A 148 -3.78 -10.55 16.28
C ARG A 148 -3.36 -9.44 17.23
N ALA A 149 -3.57 -9.70 18.53
CA ALA A 149 -3.16 -8.77 19.58
C ALA A 149 -1.63 -8.53 19.53
N GLY A 150 -1.22 -7.26 19.55
CA GLY A 150 0.18 -6.86 19.51
C GLY A 150 0.79 -6.77 18.10
N ASN A 151 0.06 -7.13 17.03
CA ASN A 151 0.57 -7.06 15.66
C ASN A 151 0.34 -5.70 14.97
N LYS A 152 -0.28 -4.74 15.64
CA LYS A 152 -0.40 -3.37 15.14
C LYS A 152 -0.46 -2.34 16.24
N VAL A 153 -0.07 -1.14 15.89
CA VAL A 153 -0.25 0.08 16.70
C VAL A 153 -0.84 1.17 15.84
N ARG A 154 -1.81 1.93 16.38
CA ARG A 154 -2.41 3.10 15.73
C ARG A 154 -1.99 4.37 16.44
N TYR A 155 -1.74 5.42 15.67
CA TYR A 155 -1.31 6.72 16.17
C TYR A 155 -1.84 7.84 15.27
N ASP A 156 -1.77 9.09 15.77
CA ASP A 156 -2.13 10.27 14.99
C ASP A 156 -0.86 10.92 14.46
N LEU A 157 -0.84 11.28 13.17
CA LEU A 157 0.33 11.90 12.54
C LEU A 157 0.57 13.33 13.03
N ASN A 158 -0.50 14.12 13.17
CA ASN A 158 -0.39 15.53 13.57
C ASN A 158 0.69 16.27 12.77
N LEU A 159 0.68 16.14 11.44
CA LEU A 159 1.70 16.73 10.58
C LEU A 159 1.70 18.25 10.68
N LEU A 160 2.89 18.84 10.80
CA LEU A 160 3.11 20.30 10.83
C LEU A 160 3.18 20.90 9.42
N GLY A 161 3.22 20.07 8.39
CA GLY A 161 3.30 20.47 6.99
C GLY A 161 3.00 19.29 6.06
N THR A 162 3.48 19.37 4.82
CA THR A 162 3.27 18.33 3.81
C THR A 162 4.39 17.29 3.76
N GLN A 163 5.49 17.51 4.47
CA GLN A 163 6.64 16.62 4.44
C GLN A 163 6.69 15.73 5.67
N SER A 164 6.91 14.45 5.45
CA SER A 164 7.12 13.46 6.50
C SER A 164 8.04 12.33 6.01
N THR A 165 8.68 11.63 6.95
CA THR A 165 9.51 10.47 6.68
C THR A 165 9.00 9.30 7.48
N HIS A 166 8.82 8.16 6.82
CA HIS A 166 8.35 6.94 7.43
C HIS A 166 9.32 5.81 7.09
N ALA A 167 9.63 4.98 8.06
CA ALA A 167 10.54 3.87 7.82
C ALA A 167 10.19 2.65 8.67
N PHE A 168 10.55 1.48 8.17
CA PHE A 168 10.72 0.29 8.97
C PHE A 168 12.07 -0.36 8.70
N ASP A 169 12.72 -0.82 9.77
CA ASP A 169 13.96 -1.59 9.74
C ASP A 169 13.61 -3.04 10.05
N TRP A 170 13.56 -3.85 9.00
CA TRP A 170 13.18 -5.25 9.07
C TRP A 170 14.40 -6.14 9.27
N GLN A 171 14.42 -6.85 10.38
CA GLN A 171 15.46 -7.79 10.81
C GLN A 171 14.82 -9.15 11.12
N ALA A 172 15.63 -10.19 11.29
CA ALA A 172 15.13 -11.55 11.52
C ALA A 172 14.39 -11.72 12.86
N ASP A 173 14.70 -10.89 13.86
CA ASP A 173 14.21 -10.99 15.25
C ASP A 173 13.39 -9.77 15.70
N LYS A 174 13.35 -8.71 14.91
CA LYS A 174 12.55 -7.51 15.19
C LYS A 174 12.26 -6.68 13.94
N ILE A 175 11.29 -5.78 14.06
CA ILE A 175 11.02 -4.72 13.09
C ILE A 175 10.89 -3.42 13.86
N ASP A 176 11.78 -2.46 13.59
CA ASP A 176 11.72 -1.12 14.18
C ASP A 176 11.03 -0.17 13.21
N PHE A 177 9.92 0.44 13.63
CA PHE A 177 9.15 1.42 12.85
C PHE A 177 9.35 2.82 13.38
N ILE A 178 9.34 3.81 12.48
CA ILE A 178 9.40 5.22 12.85
C ILE A 178 8.64 6.08 11.85
N SER A 179 7.97 7.12 12.37
CA SER A 179 7.41 8.23 11.59
C SER A 179 7.96 9.55 12.14
N LEU A 180 8.40 10.41 11.22
CA LEU A 180 9.06 11.69 11.53
C LEU A 180 8.39 12.84 10.77
N GLN A 181 8.38 14.03 11.40
CA GLN A 181 8.09 15.30 10.74
C GLN A 181 9.22 15.67 9.78
N GLY A 182 8.86 16.18 8.61
CA GLY A 182 9.84 16.61 7.61
C GLY A 182 10.60 15.46 6.94
N HIS A 183 11.58 15.82 6.11
CA HIS A 183 12.44 14.86 5.44
C HIS A 183 13.76 14.68 6.21
N GLY A 184 14.08 13.43 6.55
CA GLY A 184 15.31 13.04 7.25
C GLY A 184 15.12 11.78 8.07
N LEU A 185 16.22 11.10 8.40
CA LEU A 185 16.23 9.86 9.17
C LEU A 185 16.80 10.02 10.59
N THR A 186 17.23 11.23 10.96
CA THR A 186 17.77 11.48 12.30
C THR A 186 16.63 11.86 13.24
N PRO A 187 16.23 10.96 14.17
CA PRO A 187 15.18 11.29 15.13
C PRO A 187 15.67 12.31 16.15
N THR A 188 14.78 13.25 16.47
CA THR A 188 14.95 14.22 17.57
C THR A 188 13.64 14.29 18.35
N ALA A 189 13.67 14.83 19.57
CA ALA A 189 12.47 14.97 20.37
C ALA A 189 11.38 15.83 19.69
N GLU A 190 11.78 16.74 18.78
CA GLU A 190 10.86 17.64 18.08
C GLU A 190 10.26 17.05 16.80
N ASN A 191 10.94 16.08 16.16
CA ASN A 191 10.49 15.55 14.87
C ASN A 191 9.90 14.14 14.94
N VAL A 192 10.08 13.39 16.03
CA VAL A 192 9.48 12.05 16.18
C VAL A 192 7.96 12.19 16.34
N ILE A 193 7.22 11.54 15.43
CA ILE A 193 5.76 11.42 15.52
C ILE A 193 5.40 10.16 16.30
N HIS A 194 5.94 9.03 15.90
CA HIS A 194 5.70 7.74 16.55
C HIS A 194 6.84 6.75 16.25
N GLU A 195 7.17 5.92 17.24
CA GLU A 195 8.09 4.80 17.13
C GLU A 195 7.43 3.53 17.68
N TRP A 196 7.74 2.40 17.07
CA TRP A 196 7.29 1.09 17.54
C TRP A 196 8.28 0.01 17.16
N THR A 197 8.68 -0.82 18.13
CA THR A 197 9.47 -2.03 17.88
C THR A 197 8.57 -3.25 18.02
N TYR A 198 8.47 -4.03 16.96
CA TYR A 198 7.78 -5.31 16.95
C TYR A 198 8.77 -6.46 17.12
N THR A 199 8.54 -7.29 18.15
CA THR A 199 9.33 -8.50 18.45
C THR A 199 8.46 -9.75 18.54
N GLY A 200 7.23 -9.69 18.01
CA GLY A 200 6.29 -10.79 18.05
C GLY A 200 6.62 -11.92 17.08
N GLY A 201 5.91 -13.03 17.22
CA GLY A 201 6.17 -14.26 16.47
C GLY A 201 5.72 -14.24 14.99
N ASN A 202 5.26 -13.10 14.47
CA ASN A 202 4.82 -12.96 13.08
C ASN A 202 5.79 -12.14 12.21
N ILE A 203 7.07 -12.00 12.61
CA ILE A 203 8.07 -11.37 11.75
C ILE A 203 8.21 -12.22 10.49
N PRO A 204 7.95 -11.65 9.29
CA PRO A 204 8.14 -12.39 8.05
C PRO A 204 9.61 -12.82 7.87
N PRO A 205 9.89 -14.03 7.38
CA PRO A 205 11.23 -14.38 6.94
C PRO A 205 11.57 -13.65 5.63
N GLU A 206 12.84 -13.37 5.39
CA GLU A 206 13.30 -12.90 4.07
C GLU A 206 12.96 -13.95 3.00
N ASN A 207 12.22 -13.54 1.98
CA ASN A 207 11.74 -14.42 0.93
C ASN A 207 11.56 -13.66 -0.40
N GLU A 208 10.44 -13.91 -1.12
CA GLU A 208 10.10 -13.26 -2.40
C GLU A 208 9.14 -12.06 -2.22
N GLU A 209 9.09 -11.48 -1.03
CA GLU A 209 8.29 -10.28 -0.74
C GLU A 209 8.71 -9.12 -1.66
N ARG A 210 7.75 -8.30 -2.04
CA ARG A 210 8.02 -7.11 -2.84
C ARG A 210 7.54 -5.87 -2.13
N LEU A 211 8.35 -4.83 -2.22
CA LEU A 211 7.93 -3.51 -1.78
C LEU A 211 6.79 -3.02 -2.67
N ARG A 212 5.74 -2.53 -2.05
CA ARG A 212 4.56 -1.98 -2.72
C ARG A 212 4.18 -0.63 -2.12
N MET A 213 3.64 0.22 -2.94
CA MET A 213 2.98 1.46 -2.51
C MET A 213 1.66 1.56 -3.24
N ASN A 214 0.58 1.86 -2.49
CA ASN A 214 -0.74 1.98 -3.09
C ASN A 214 -1.57 3.08 -2.44
N LEU A 215 -2.56 3.55 -3.19
CA LEU A 215 -3.62 4.44 -2.73
C LEU A 215 -4.94 3.81 -3.16
N TRP A 216 -5.79 3.44 -2.19
CA TRP A 216 -6.96 2.62 -2.45
C TRP A 216 -8.15 2.97 -1.56
N LEU A 217 -9.34 2.43 -1.88
CA LEU A 217 -10.58 2.72 -1.18
C LEU A 217 -10.94 1.59 -0.20
N PHE A 218 -11.00 1.92 1.08
CA PHE A 218 -11.40 0.96 2.11
C PHE A 218 -12.78 0.37 1.81
N ARG A 219 -12.86 -0.97 1.71
CA ARG A 219 -14.07 -1.70 1.31
C ARG A 219 -14.64 -1.28 -0.06
N GLY A 220 -13.85 -0.60 -0.90
CA GLY A 220 -14.32 -0.06 -2.18
C GLY A 220 -15.31 1.10 -2.06
N VAL A 221 -15.37 1.76 -0.90
CA VAL A 221 -16.25 2.90 -0.65
C VAL A 221 -15.60 4.16 -1.18
N ALA A 222 -16.31 4.92 -2.00
CA ALA A 222 -15.83 6.20 -2.55
C ALA A 222 -15.42 7.19 -1.44
N PRO A 223 -14.53 8.15 -1.74
CA PRO A 223 -14.24 9.24 -0.81
C PRO A 223 -15.51 9.92 -0.36
N SER A 224 -15.62 10.27 0.93
CA SER A 224 -16.85 10.80 1.52
C SER A 224 -17.26 12.16 0.94
N ASP A 225 -16.29 12.92 0.46
CA ASP A 225 -16.47 14.21 -0.22
C ASP A 225 -16.56 14.10 -1.75
N LEU A 226 -16.48 12.88 -2.29
CA LEU A 226 -16.49 12.55 -3.72
C LEU A 226 -15.36 13.26 -4.52
N LYS A 227 -14.27 13.64 -3.87
CA LYS A 227 -13.09 14.21 -4.53
C LYS A 227 -12.04 13.15 -4.78
N GLU A 228 -11.31 13.34 -5.87
CA GLU A 228 -10.09 12.58 -6.15
C GLU A 228 -9.07 12.80 -5.04
N GLN A 229 -8.29 11.77 -4.71
CA GLN A 229 -7.31 11.79 -3.64
C GLN A 229 -5.93 11.47 -4.21
N GLU A 230 -4.90 12.09 -3.68
CA GLU A 230 -3.54 11.96 -4.18
C GLU A 230 -2.52 11.92 -3.04
N ILE A 231 -1.49 11.11 -3.21
CA ILE A 231 -0.27 11.18 -2.42
C ILE A 231 0.94 11.38 -3.33
N ILE A 232 1.92 12.12 -2.82
CA ILE A 232 3.18 12.41 -3.49
C ILE A 232 4.32 11.82 -2.69
N ILE A 233 5.05 10.89 -3.28
CA ILE A 233 6.23 10.26 -2.69
C ILE A 233 7.48 10.91 -3.32
N GLU A 234 8.23 11.63 -2.50
CA GLU A 234 9.46 12.31 -2.92
C GLU A 234 10.56 11.32 -3.29
N LYS A 235 10.75 10.30 -2.45
CA LYS A 235 11.82 9.34 -2.58
C LYS A 235 11.53 8.07 -1.79
N VAL A 236 12.07 6.96 -2.27
CA VAL A 236 12.19 5.71 -1.51
C VAL A 236 13.65 5.30 -1.44
N GLU A 237 14.13 4.90 -0.28
CA GLU A 237 15.47 4.35 -0.08
C GLU A 237 15.39 2.95 0.53
N PHE A 238 16.33 2.12 0.15
CA PHE A 238 16.60 0.85 0.80
C PHE A 238 18.05 0.83 1.28
N ILE A 239 18.24 0.59 2.57
CA ILE A 239 19.54 0.51 3.22
C ILE A 239 19.72 -0.92 3.70
N LYS A 240 20.52 -1.69 2.97
CA LYS A 240 20.84 -3.06 3.36
C LYS A 240 21.73 -3.04 4.60
N LYS A 241 21.45 -3.93 5.55
CA LYS A 241 22.24 -4.11 6.77
C LYS A 241 23.04 -5.41 6.74
#